data_2efb6f7d5f7119e07993689515c3040a
#
_entry.id   2efb6f7d5f7119e07993689515c3040a
#
_cell.length_a   1.000
_cell.length_b   1.000
_cell.length_c   1.000
_cell.angle_alpha   90.00
_cell.angle_beta   90.00
_cell.angle_gamma   90.00
#
_symmetry.space_group_name_H-M   'P 1'
#
loop_
_entity.id
_entity.type
_entity.pdbx_description
1 polymer ?
#
loop_
_entity_poly.entity_id
_entity_poly.type
_entity_poly.pdbx_seq_one_letter_code
_entity_poly.pdbx_strand_id
1 'polypeptide(L)'
;QIKNIIAIIMLGAGTPYIFSGDEFANSRYGNNNAYCMDNEKGYVEWKDNTFSRDILSFTKKMIALRQKNPILHMKDELRNIDTLSCGYPDLSYHSEEAWRPDLNYNARCVGMFYFGPCSGNKDAASFYVGMNMHWEDHTLAVPKLPKGYVCNKITDTSDGEDEAKENRIPVSARSICIYEVCQKSKIK
;
A
#
# COMPACT_ATOMS: atom_id res chain seq x y z
N GLN A 1 5.97 -10.29 6.47
CA GLN A 1 6.82 -9.19 6.00
C GLN A 1 6.97 -9.16 4.46
N ILE A 2 6.99 -10.30 3.77
CA ILE A 2 7.09 -10.35 2.30
C ILE A 2 5.97 -9.53 1.66
N LYS A 3 4.72 -9.68 2.11
CA LYS A 3 3.58 -8.87 1.65
C LYS A 3 3.80 -7.36 1.86
N ASN A 4 4.41 -6.96 2.99
CA ASN A 4 4.75 -5.55 3.25
C ASN A 4 5.71 -5.01 2.18
N ILE A 5 6.78 -5.75 1.87
CA ILE A 5 7.76 -5.34 0.85
C ILE A 5 7.10 -5.23 -0.52
N ILE A 6 6.29 -6.21 -0.92
CA ILE A 6 5.54 -6.18 -2.18
C ILE A 6 4.61 -4.96 -2.22
N ALA A 7 3.88 -4.68 -1.14
CA ALA A 7 3.00 -3.51 -1.05
C ALA A 7 3.78 -2.20 -1.21
N ILE A 8 4.93 -2.04 -0.53
CA ILE A 8 5.79 -0.85 -0.63
C ILE A 8 6.30 -0.67 -2.06
N ILE A 9 6.80 -1.73 -2.70
CA ILE A 9 7.28 -1.67 -4.09
C ILE A 9 6.15 -1.24 -5.04
N MET A 10 4.95 -1.80 -4.89
CA MET A 10 3.82 -1.50 -5.77
C MET A 10 3.18 -0.13 -5.52
N LEU A 11 3.32 0.43 -4.31
CA LEU A 11 2.83 1.77 -3.96
C LEU A 11 3.88 2.87 -4.19
N GLY A 12 5.14 2.50 -4.41
CA GLY A 12 6.22 3.43 -4.69
C GLY A 12 6.00 4.23 -5.97
N ALA A 13 6.45 5.49 -6.00
CA ALA A 13 6.22 6.41 -7.13
C ALA A 13 6.97 6.03 -8.42
N GLY A 14 8.06 5.27 -8.31
CA GLY A 14 8.87 4.84 -9.47
C GLY A 14 8.31 3.62 -10.20
N THR A 15 9.10 3.10 -11.14
CA THR A 15 8.80 1.82 -11.80
C THR A 15 9.10 0.67 -10.84
N PRO A 16 8.10 -0.16 -10.49
CA PRO A 16 8.32 -1.29 -9.61
C PRO A 16 9.22 -2.33 -10.28
N TYR A 17 10.18 -2.85 -9.53
CA TYR A 17 11.04 -3.94 -9.96
C TYR A 17 10.84 -5.14 -9.06
N ILE A 18 10.56 -6.30 -9.66
CA ILE A 18 10.45 -7.60 -8.99
C ILE A 18 11.45 -8.54 -9.62
N PHE A 19 12.28 -9.16 -8.80
CA PHE A 19 13.19 -10.19 -9.27
C PHE A 19 12.42 -11.51 -9.47
N SER A 20 12.73 -12.26 -10.54
CA SER A 20 12.03 -13.52 -10.86
C SER A 20 11.98 -14.48 -9.69
N GLY A 21 10.77 -14.85 -9.29
CA GLY A 21 10.50 -15.72 -8.17
C GLY A 21 10.06 -15.00 -6.88
N ASP A 22 10.36 -13.70 -6.72
CA ASP A 22 9.93 -12.95 -5.53
C ASP A 22 8.41 -12.88 -5.42
N GLU A 23 7.70 -12.90 -6.57
CA GLU A 23 6.25 -12.86 -6.66
C GLU A 23 5.55 -14.06 -6.01
N PHE A 24 6.27 -15.13 -5.75
CA PHE A 24 5.79 -16.33 -5.03
C PHE A 24 6.75 -16.80 -3.93
N ALA A 25 7.59 -15.88 -3.44
CA ALA A 25 8.53 -16.11 -2.34
C ALA A 25 9.57 -17.20 -2.62
N ASN A 26 10.14 -17.25 -3.82
CA ASN A 26 11.28 -18.09 -4.12
C ASN A 26 12.45 -17.73 -3.19
N SER A 27 13.09 -18.75 -2.59
CA SER A 27 14.20 -18.55 -1.67
C SER A 27 15.52 -18.96 -2.31
N ARG A 28 16.55 -18.15 -2.04
CA ARG A 28 17.93 -18.46 -2.39
C ARG A 28 18.75 -18.84 -1.16
N TYR A 29 18.07 -19.24 -0.10
CA TYR A 29 18.67 -19.75 1.15
C TYR A 29 19.72 -18.82 1.76
N GLY A 30 19.44 -17.49 1.72
CA GLY A 30 20.32 -16.45 2.26
C GLY A 30 21.46 -16.03 1.34
N ASN A 31 21.56 -16.56 0.13
CA ASN A 31 22.52 -16.07 -0.87
C ASN A 31 22.00 -14.81 -1.55
N ASN A 32 22.65 -13.68 -1.31
CA ASN A 32 22.30 -12.37 -1.90
C ASN A 32 22.93 -12.11 -3.28
N ASN A 33 23.78 -13.01 -3.78
CA ASN A 33 24.47 -12.88 -5.07
C ASN A 33 24.57 -14.23 -5.80
N ALA A 34 23.43 -14.69 -6.30
CA ALA A 34 23.35 -15.97 -7.02
C ALA A 34 23.67 -15.84 -8.53
N TYR A 35 24.11 -14.68 -8.99
CA TYR A 35 24.23 -14.38 -10.43
C TYR A 35 25.22 -15.29 -11.18
N CYS A 36 26.27 -15.74 -10.53
CA CYS A 36 27.29 -16.64 -11.11
C CYS A 36 27.12 -18.11 -10.70
N MET A 37 25.99 -18.47 -10.06
CA MET A 37 25.76 -19.83 -9.57
C MET A 37 24.88 -20.62 -10.55
N ASP A 38 25.48 -21.64 -11.15
CA ASP A 38 24.78 -22.63 -11.98
C ASP A 38 24.42 -23.85 -11.13
N ASN A 39 23.54 -23.65 -10.17
CA ASN A 39 23.05 -24.68 -9.25
C ASN A 39 21.68 -24.31 -8.68
N GLU A 40 21.11 -25.15 -7.82
CA GLU A 40 19.79 -24.99 -7.20
C GLU A 40 19.58 -23.62 -6.52
N LYS A 41 20.63 -22.98 -5.99
CA LYS A 41 20.53 -21.65 -5.38
C LYS A 41 20.35 -20.53 -6.41
N GLY A 42 20.79 -20.77 -7.65
CA GLY A 42 20.64 -19.84 -8.77
C GLY A 42 19.29 -19.98 -9.50
N TYR A 43 18.67 -21.15 -9.42
CA TYR A 43 17.45 -21.45 -10.16
C TYR A 43 16.19 -20.94 -9.47
N VAL A 44 15.15 -20.70 -10.25
CA VAL A 44 13.80 -20.45 -9.75
C VAL A 44 13.15 -21.79 -9.44
N GLU A 45 12.83 -22.01 -8.17
CA GLU A 45 12.15 -23.21 -7.72
C GLU A 45 10.62 -23.00 -7.79
N TRP A 46 9.99 -23.65 -8.75
CA TRP A 46 8.53 -23.57 -8.97
C TRP A 46 7.76 -24.37 -7.92
N LYS A 47 7.70 -23.83 -6.69
CA LYS A 47 6.95 -24.44 -5.58
C LYS A 47 5.46 -24.15 -5.70
N ASP A 48 4.65 -25.19 -5.68
CA ASP A 48 3.20 -25.09 -5.58
C ASP A 48 2.72 -25.50 -4.18
N ASN A 49 2.88 -24.61 -3.21
CA ASN A 49 2.38 -24.79 -1.85
C ASN A 49 1.47 -23.61 -1.44
N THR A 50 0.76 -23.76 -0.34
CA THR A 50 -0.20 -22.75 0.14
C THR A 50 0.45 -21.38 0.36
N PHE A 51 1.66 -21.35 0.92
CA PHE A 51 2.39 -20.10 1.16
C PHE A 51 2.75 -19.38 -0.15
N SER A 52 3.34 -20.10 -1.12
CA SER A 52 3.71 -19.51 -2.41
C SER A 52 2.48 -19.02 -3.19
N ARG A 53 1.37 -19.76 -3.15
CA ARG A 53 0.10 -19.35 -3.76
C ARG A 53 -0.48 -18.09 -3.10
N ASP A 54 -0.41 -17.98 -1.78
CA ASP A 54 -0.87 -16.79 -1.05
C ASP A 54 -0.06 -15.55 -1.44
N ILE A 55 1.27 -15.64 -1.47
CA ILE A 55 2.14 -14.53 -1.89
C ILE A 55 1.88 -14.17 -3.36
N LEU A 56 1.76 -15.14 -4.25
CA LEU A 56 1.46 -14.89 -5.66
C LEU A 56 0.10 -14.20 -5.86
N SER A 57 -0.92 -14.66 -5.12
CA SER A 57 -2.25 -14.05 -5.14
C SER A 57 -2.20 -12.58 -4.67
N PHE A 58 -1.50 -12.31 -3.58
CA PHE A 58 -1.29 -10.96 -3.07
C PHE A 58 -0.52 -10.09 -4.09
N THR A 59 0.55 -10.61 -4.69
CA THR A 59 1.33 -9.90 -5.71
C THR A 59 0.48 -9.52 -6.91
N LYS A 60 -0.32 -10.46 -7.44
CA LYS A 60 -1.27 -10.18 -8.54
C LYS A 60 -2.28 -9.11 -8.17
N LYS A 61 -2.80 -9.16 -6.94
CA LYS A 61 -3.74 -8.15 -6.43
C LYS A 61 -3.11 -6.76 -6.39
N MET A 62 -1.87 -6.64 -5.92
CA MET A 62 -1.16 -5.36 -5.84
C MET A 62 -0.82 -4.80 -7.23
N ILE A 63 -0.41 -5.65 -8.18
CA ILE A 63 -0.19 -5.26 -9.57
C ILE A 63 -1.49 -4.72 -10.18
N ALA A 64 -2.60 -5.45 -10.03
CA ALA A 64 -3.90 -5.04 -10.56
C ALA A 64 -4.39 -3.72 -9.94
N LEU A 65 -4.19 -3.55 -8.61
CA LEU A 65 -4.53 -2.31 -7.92
C LEU A 65 -3.76 -1.12 -8.51
N ARG A 66 -2.44 -1.27 -8.69
CA ARG A 66 -1.60 -0.22 -9.29
C ARG A 66 -2.02 0.09 -10.72
N GLN A 67 -2.15 -0.92 -11.58
CA GLN A 67 -2.47 -0.74 -13.00
C GLN A 67 -3.83 -0.09 -13.23
N LYS A 68 -4.82 -0.46 -12.41
CA LYS A 68 -6.18 0.08 -12.51
C LYS A 68 -6.28 1.55 -12.10
N ASN A 69 -5.41 2.04 -11.22
CA ASN A 69 -5.56 3.32 -10.55
C ASN A 69 -4.40 4.28 -10.87
N PRO A 70 -4.59 5.22 -11.82
CA PRO A 70 -3.53 6.11 -12.30
C PRO A 70 -2.81 6.88 -11.19
N ILE A 71 -3.51 7.30 -10.12
CA ILE A 71 -2.89 8.04 -9.01
C ILE A 71 -1.75 7.26 -8.34
N LEU A 72 -1.73 5.92 -8.42
CA LEU A 72 -0.69 5.06 -7.86
C LEU A 72 0.51 4.85 -8.81
N HIS A 73 0.43 5.33 -10.05
CA HIS A 73 1.50 5.18 -11.05
C HIS A 73 1.60 6.39 -11.99
N MET A 74 1.46 7.59 -11.43
CA MET A 74 1.55 8.83 -12.17
C MET A 74 2.87 8.90 -12.95
N LYS A 75 2.81 9.51 -14.16
CA LYS A 75 3.99 9.78 -14.96
C LYS A 75 4.89 10.83 -14.31
N ASP A 76 4.25 11.85 -13.76
CA ASP A 76 4.93 12.94 -13.07
C ASP A 76 4.90 12.69 -11.55
N GLU A 77 5.88 13.22 -10.85
CA GLU A 77 6.01 13.11 -9.40
C GLU A 77 4.83 13.77 -8.67
N LEU A 78 4.31 13.12 -7.63
CA LEU A 78 3.34 13.69 -6.71
C LEU A 78 4.03 14.76 -5.85
N ARG A 79 3.45 15.95 -5.79
CA ARG A 79 4.10 17.16 -5.24
C ARG A 79 3.63 17.55 -3.86
N ASN A 80 2.66 16.81 -3.28
CA ASN A 80 2.00 17.18 -2.03
C ASN A 80 1.30 18.55 -2.10
N ILE A 81 0.73 18.89 -3.27
CA ILE A 81 0.10 20.18 -3.55
C ILE A 81 -1.36 19.95 -3.96
N ASP A 82 -2.26 20.77 -3.42
CA ASP A 82 -3.65 20.86 -3.88
C ASP A 82 -3.75 21.63 -5.19
N THR A 83 -3.51 20.93 -6.31
CA THR A 83 -3.57 21.51 -7.65
C THR A 83 -5.00 21.81 -8.13
N LEU A 84 -6.00 21.22 -7.47
CA LEU A 84 -7.41 21.38 -7.84
C LEU A 84 -8.15 22.39 -6.95
N SER A 85 -7.48 22.97 -5.94
CA SER A 85 -8.07 23.90 -4.96
C SER A 85 -9.31 23.32 -4.28
N CYS A 86 -9.27 22.04 -3.94
CA CYS A 86 -10.39 21.30 -3.36
C CYS A 86 -10.17 20.90 -1.90
N GLY A 87 -9.04 21.29 -1.30
CA GLY A 87 -8.66 20.96 0.07
C GLY A 87 -7.90 19.64 0.21
N TYR A 88 -7.59 18.95 -0.90
CA TYR A 88 -6.83 17.70 -0.90
C TYR A 88 -5.64 17.79 -1.85
N PRO A 89 -4.40 17.70 -1.34
CA PRO A 89 -3.22 17.49 -2.16
C PRO A 89 -3.28 16.14 -2.91
N ASP A 90 -2.55 16.04 -4.00
CA ASP A 90 -2.39 14.79 -4.77
C ASP A 90 -1.90 13.62 -3.89
N LEU A 91 -1.00 13.92 -2.95
CA LEU A 91 -0.56 13.04 -1.88
C LEU A 91 -0.46 13.83 -0.57
N SER A 92 -0.90 13.24 0.53
CA SER A 92 -0.69 13.82 1.86
C SER A 92 -0.32 12.75 2.88
N TYR A 93 0.39 13.18 3.92
CA TYR A 93 0.89 12.32 4.99
C TYR A 93 0.21 12.64 6.31
N HIS A 94 -0.01 11.60 7.11
CA HIS A 94 -0.75 11.64 8.37
C HIS A 94 -0.07 10.76 9.42
N SER A 95 -0.35 11.02 10.68
CA SER A 95 0.00 10.15 11.80
C SER A 95 -1.26 9.73 12.57
N GLU A 96 -1.21 9.69 13.88
CA GLU A 96 -2.40 9.59 14.75
C GLU A 96 -3.28 10.84 14.66
N GLU A 97 -2.72 11.95 14.15
CA GLU A 97 -3.43 13.18 13.80
C GLU A 97 -3.41 13.40 12.28
N ALA A 98 -4.58 13.73 11.73
CA ALA A 98 -4.69 14.07 10.30
C ALA A 98 -3.88 15.34 9.98
N TRP A 99 -3.19 15.34 8.83
CA TRP A 99 -2.37 16.45 8.34
C TRP A 99 -1.09 16.72 9.16
N ARG A 100 -0.77 15.86 10.12
CA ARG A 100 0.42 15.98 10.98
C ARG A 100 1.22 14.69 10.94
N PRO A 101 2.05 14.47 9.90
CA PRO A 101 2.92 13.31 9.88
C PRO A 101 3.96 13.40 11.00
N ASP A 102 4.26 12.28 11.63
CA ASP A 102 5.43 12.17 12.48
C ASP A 102 6.67 11.99 11.60
N LEU A 103 7.54 13.00 11.56
CA LEU A 103 8.79 13.02 10.79
C LEU A 103 10.03 12.77 11.67
N ASN A 104 9.85 12.33 12.91
CA ASN A 104 10.96 12.00 13.78
C ASN A 104 11.72 10.78 13.25
N TYR A 105 13.02 10.74 13.51
CA TYR A 105 13.87 9.60 13.12
C TYR A 105 13.35 8.23 13.62
N ASN A 106 12.67 8.23 14.76
CA ASN A 106 12.12 7.02 15.38
C ASN A 106 10.67 6.71 14.93
N ALA A 107 10.08 7.51 14.05
CA ALA A 107 8.74 7.25 13.54
C ALA A 107 8.68 5.88 12.84
N ARG A 108 7.66 5.12 13.18
CA ARG A 108 7.44 3.76 12.65
C ARG A 108 6.09 3.62 11.93
N CYS A 109 5.26 4.64 12.00
CA CYS A 109 3.91 4.62 11.43
C CYS A 109 3.69 5.82 10.54
N VAL A 110 3.01 5.61 9.41
CA VAL A 110 2.61 6.68 8.52
C VAL A 110 1.31 6.33 7.81
N GLY A 111 0.41 7.30 7.73
CA GLY A 111 -0.75 7.28 6.85
C GLY A 111 -0.47 8.10 5.60
N MET A 112 -0.80 7.56 4.43
CA MET A 112 -0.68 8.24 3.15
C MET A 112 -2.05 8.30 2.47
N PHE A 113 -2.47 9.50 2.06
CA PHE A 113 -3.71 9.68 1.33
C PHE A 113 -3.39 10.13 -0.10
N TYR A 114 -3.73 9.29 -1.07
CA TYR A 114 -3.61 9.52 -2.50
C TYR A 114 -4.96 10.03 -3.04
N PHE A 115 -5.01 11.26 -3.51
CA PHE A 115 -6.24 11.86 -4.00
C PHE A 115 -6.42 11.61 -5.50
N GLY A 116 -7.26 10.64 -5.84
CA GLY A 116 -7.48 10.13 -7.20
C GLY A 116 -7.78 11.19 -8.26
N PRO A 117 -8.64 12.21 -7.99
CA PRO A 117 -8.95 13.25 -8.97
C PRO A 117 -7.74 13.99 -9.53
N CYS A 118 -6.62 14.07 -8.80
CA CYS A 118 -5.37 14.65 -9.29
C CYS A 118 -4.71 13.85 -10.43
N SER A 119 -5.17 12.65 -10.72
CA SER A 119 -4.72 11.87 -11.89
C SER A 119 -5.30 12.31 -13.23
N GLY A 120 -6.04 13.42 -13.26
CA GLY A 120 -6.70 13.96 -14.46
C GLY A 120 -8.11 13.41 -14.70
N ASN A 121 -8.60 12.49 -13.89
CA ASN A 121 -9.97 12.02 -13.90
C ASN A 121 -10.64 12.30 -12.55
N LYS A 122 -11.59 13.24 -12.55
CA LYS A 122 -12.32 13.70 -11.35
C LYS A 122 -13.07 12.57 -10.61
N ASP A 123 -13.40 11.49 -11.31
CA ASP A 123 -14.13 10.33 -10.77
C ASP A 123 -13.17 9.19 -10.36
N ALA A 124 -11.86 9.40 -10.46
CA ALA A 124 -10.86 8.41 -10.07
C ALA A 124 -10.93 8.11 -8.57
N ALA A 125 -10.72 6.85 -8.22
CA ALA A 125 -10.69 6.41 -6.84
C ALA A 125 -9.50 7.03 -6.08
N SER A 126 -9.74 7.42 -4.83
CA SER A 126 -8.72 7.84 -3.88
C SER A 126 -8.37 6.70 -2.94
N PHE A 127 -7.16 6.70 -2.39
CA PHE A 127 -6.68 5.62 -1.53
C PHE A 127 -6.08 6.16 -0.25
N TYR A 128 -6.35 5.47 0.84
CA TYR A 128 -5.63 5.66 2.09
C TYR A 128 -4.80 4.40 2.38
N VAL A 129 -3.51 4.59 2.62
CA VAL A 129 -2.55 3.55 2.95
C VAL A 129 -2.03 3.81 4.34
N GLY A 130 -2.30 2.90 5.28
CA GLY A 130 -1.71 2.91 6.61
C GLY A 130 -0.54 1.95 6.67
N MET A 131 0.63 2.44 7.04
CA MET A 131 1.83 1.62 7.27
C MET A 131 2.21 1.69 8.75
N ASN A 132 2.34 0.54 9.38
CA ASN A 132 2.82 0.39 10.74
C ASN A 132 3.97 -0.61 10.77
N MET A 133 5.19 -0.11 10.93
CA MET A 133 6.40 -0.94 11.08
C MET A 133 6.80 -1.11 12.55
N HIS A 134 5.97 -0.61 13.49
CA HIS A 134 6.13 -0.82 14.92
C HIS A 134 5.72 -2.25 15.31
N TRP A 135 6.10 -2.69 16.48
CA TRP A 135 5.72 -4.00 17.03
C TRP A 135 4.41 -3.99 17.83
N GLU A 136 3.79 -2.84 17.97
CA GLU A 136 2.48 -2.62 18.59
C GLU A 136 1.48 -2.12 17.56
N ASP A 137 0.20 -2.34 17.82
CA ASP A 137 -0.88 -1.83 16.97
C ASP A 137 -1.00 -0.32 17.14
N HIS A 138 -1.25 0.38 16.06
CA HIS A 138 -1.45 1.81 16.01
C HIS A 138 -2.73 2.18 15.31
N THR A 139 -3.23 3.39 15.59
CA THR A 139 -4.41 3.93 14.91
C THR A 139 -4.01 5.22 14.19
N LEU A 140 -4.18 5.24 12.89
CA LEU A 140 -3.86 6.38 12.04
C LEU A 140 -5.13 7.19 11.71
N ALA A 141 -4.98 8.51 11.68
CA ALA A 141 -6.09 9.40 11.33
C ALA A 141 -6.22 9.57 9.81
N VAL A 142 -7.46 9.55 9.34
CA VAL A 142 -7.81 9.88 7.95
C VAL A 142 -8.22 11.35 7.88
N PRO A 143 -7.85 12.10 6.81
CA PRO A 143 -8.40 13.44 6.58
C PRO A 143 -9.93 13.41 6.60
N LYS A 144 -10.55 14.50 7.02
CA LYS A 144 -12.01 14.61 6.93
C LYS A 144 -12.44 14.40 5.49
N LEU A 145 -13.19 13.33 5.24
CA LEU A 145 -13.69 13.00 3.92
C LEU A 145 -14.92 13.84 3.55
N PRO A 146 -15.21 14.03 2.25
CA PRO A 146 -16.45 14.62 1.80
C PRO A 146 -17.67 13.86 2.35
N LYS A 147 -18.81 14.55 2.51
CA LYS A 147 -20.05 13.94 3.02
C LYS A 147 -20.47 12.74 2.16
N GLY A 148 -20.70 11.60 2.81
CA GLY A 148 -21.13 10.36 2.13
C GLY A 148 -19.99 9.50 1.60
N TYR A 149 -18.73 9.90 1.80
CA TYR A 149 -17.56 9.06 1.50
C TYR A 149 -17.10 8.31 2.74
N VAL A 150 -16.60 7.11 2.54
CA VAL A 150 -16.06 6.22 3.58
C VAL A 150 -14.83 5.49 3.08
N CYS A 151 -14.04 4.98 4.01
CA CYS A 151 -12.91 4.10 3.72
C CYS A 151 -13.41 2.66 3.64
N ASN A 152 -13.25 2.02 2.49
CA ASN A 152 -13.54 0.61 2.27
C ASN A 152 -12.23 -0.17 2.17
N LYS A 153 -12.04 -1.15 3.06
CA LYS A 153 -10.80 -1.94 3.11
C LYS A 153 -10.65 -2.78 1.85
N ILE A 154 -9.54 -2.60 1.13
CA ILE A 154 -9.22 -3.41 -0.06
C ILE A 154 -8.36 -4.59 0.33
N THR A 155 -7.30 -4.33 1.10
CA THR A 155 -6.34 -5.36 1.49
C THR A 155 -5.57 -4.97 2.74
N ASP A 156 -5.03 -5.98 3.38
CA ASP A 156 -4.18 -5.89 4.55
C ASP A 156 -3.07 -6.93 4.42
N THR A 157 -1.92 -6.66 4.96
CA THR A 157 -0.80 -7.59 5.01
C THR A 157 -0.74 -8.40 6.30
N SER A 158 -1.61 -8.05 7.27
CA SER A 158 -1.87 -8.84 8.48
C SER A 158 -3.08 -9.76 8.26
N ASP A 159 -3.31 -10.64 9.21
CA ASP A 159 -4.52 -11.46 9.28
C ASP A 159 -5.64 -10.78 10.10
N GLY A 160 -5.50 -9.46 10.37
CA GLY A 160 -6.45 -8.69 11.17
C GLY A 160 -7.74 -8.34 10.41
N GLU A 161 -8.87 -8.44 11.08
CA GLU A 161 -10.19 -8.06 10.56
C GLU A 161 -10.59 -6.63 10.91
N ASP A 162 -9.63 -5.80 11.29
CA ASP A 162 -9.89 -4.43 11.75
C ASP A 162 -10.52 -3.57 10.65
N GLU A 163 -11.61 -2.91 11.01
CA GLU A 163 -12.32 -1.99 10.12
C GLU A 163 -12.06 -0.52 10.50
N ALA A 164 -12.11 0.36 9.50
CA ALA A 164 -12.04 1.80 9.73
C ALA A 164 -13.25 2.25 10.55
N LYS A 165 -12.99 3.01 11.64
CA LYS A 165 -14.04 3.63 12.46
C LYS A 165 -13.97 5.13 12.34
N GLU A 166 -15.05 5.75 11.87
CA GLU A 166 -15.12 7.19 11.62
C GLU A 166 -13.99 7.66 10.71
N ASN A 167 -13.06 8.49 11.23
CA ASN A 167 -11.89 8.96 10.49
C ASN A 167 -10.58 8.37 11.05
N ARG A 168 -10.64 7.14 11.56
CA ARG A 168 -9.50 6.43 12.13
C ARG A 168 -9.39 5.02 11.56
N ILE A 169 -8.18 4.62 11.26
CA ILE A 169 -7.85 3.31 10.72
C ILE A 169 -6.91 2.62 11.70
N PRO A 170 -7.34 1.51 12.30
CA PRO A 170 -6.43 0.63 13.02
C PRO A 170 -5.47 -0.04 12.05
N VAL A 171 -4.20 -0.12 12.41
CA VAL A 171 -3.15 -0.77 11.62
C VAL A 171 -2.37 -1.68 12.55
N SER A 172 -2.53 -2.97 12.34
CA SER A 172 -1.86 -3.99 13.15
C SER A 172 -0.35 -3.84 13.12
N ALA A 173 0.32 -4.37 14.14
CA ALA A 173 1.78 -4.38 14.23
C ALA A 173 2.42 -4.97 12.98
N ARG A 174 3.47 -4.32 12.47
CA ARG A 174 4.26 -4.76 11.32
C ARG A 174 3.43 -5.08 10.08
N SER A 175 2.41 -4.25 9.80
CA SER A 175 1.49 -4.43 8.69
C SER A 175 1.27 -3.16 7.86
N ILE A 176 0.66 -3.36 6.71
CA ILE A 176 0.19 -2.32 5.80
C ILE A 176 -1.26 -2.62 5.45
N CYS A 177 -2.13 -1.63 5.61
CA CYS A 177 -3.52 -1.71 5.17
C CYS A 177 -3.80 -0.69 4.07
N ILE A 178 -4.65 -1.06 3.11
CA ILE A 178 -5.02 -0.22 1.97
C ILE A 178 -6.55 -0.12 1.91
N TYR A 179 -7.03 1.10 1.87
CA TYR A 179 -8.45 1.44 1.77
C TYR A 179 -8.72 2.25 0.51
N GLU A 180 -9.79 1.92 -0.19
CA GLU A 180 -10.38 2.78 -1.20
C GLU A 180 -11.33 3.78 -0.53
N VAL A 181 -11.20 5.05 -0.88
CA VAL A 181 -12.12 6.08 -0.44
C VAL A 181 -13.21 6.24 -1.50
N CYS A 182 -14.41 5.79 -1.18
CA CYS A 182 -15.52 5.74 -2.11
C CYS A 182 -16.83 6.24 -1.48
N GLN A 183 -17.81 6.54 -2.31
CA GLN A 183 -19.14 6.87 -1.83
C GLN A 183 -19.80 5.65 -1.17
N LYS A 184 -20.46 5.84 -0.04
CA LYS A 184 -21.14 4.77 0.73
C LYS A 184 -22.13 3.98 -0.12
N SER A 185 -22.77 4.60 -1.11
CA SER A 185 -23.70 3.96 -2.04
C SER A 185 -23.02 2.98 -3.02
N LYS A 186 -21.72 2.99 -3.16
CA LYS A 186 -20.94 2.10 -4.05
C LYS A 186 -20.42 0.85 -3.35
N ILE A 187 -20.57 0.75 -2.04
CA ILE A 187 -20.21 -0.44 -1.27
C ILE A 187 -21.37 -1.46 -1.43
N LYS A 188 -21.07 -2.57 -2.07
CA LYS A 188 -22.01 -3.71 -2.23
C LYS A 188 -21.79 -4.72 -1.13
#